data_ed951cddb031c1a03bcee0e91c178358
#
_entry.id   ed951cddb031c1a03bcee0e91c178358
#
_cell.length_a   1.000
_cell.length_b   1.000
_cell.length_c   1.000
_cell.angle_alpha   90.00
_cell.angle_beta   90.00
_cell.angle_gamma   90.00
#
_symmetry.space_group_name_H-M   'P 1'
#
loop_
_entity.id
_entity.type
_entity.pdbx_description
1 polymer ?
#
loop_
_entity_poly.entity_id
_entity_poly.type
_entity_poly.pdbx_seq_one_letter_code
_entity_poly.pdbx_strand_id
1 'polypeptide(L)'
;MQASRSWNIRFDKLIKAYSFIQTCGEACIYKKVSGSSVAFLILYVDDMLLIGNDTEFLNSIKGYLNKNFSMKDLGEAAYILGIKIYRDRSRRLIRLSQSTYLDKVLKKFKMDQSKKGFFPVLQGVKLSQTQCPTTVED
;
A
#
# COMPACT_ATOMS: atom_id res chain seq x y z
N MET A 1 5.20 0.07 -24.09
CA MET A 1 6.18 0.14 -22.97
C MET A 1 6.84 1.52 -22.77
N GLN A 2 6.87 2.42 -23.74
CA GLN A 2 7.48 3.76 -23.57
C GLN A 2 6.59 4.76 -22.81
N ALA A 3 5.26 4.65 -22.91
CA ALA A 3 4.32 5.61 -22.32
C ALA A 3 4.37 5.63 -20.77
N SER A 4 4.42 4.48 -20.12
CA SER A 4 4.48 4.39 -18.66
C SER A 4 5.78 4.97 -18.09
N ARG A 5 6.91 4.74 -18.78
CA ARG A 5 8.20 5.30 -18.37
C ARG A 5 8.23 6.83 -18.51
N SER A 6 7.70 7.35 -19.62
CA SER A 6 7.63 8.80 -19.88
C SER A 6 6.74 9.49 -18.85
N TRP A 7 5.62 8.86 -18.49
CA TRP A 7 4.73 9.36 -17.44
C TRP A 7 5.44 9.40 -16.07
N ASN A 8 6.11 8.32 -15.69
CA ASN A 8 6.85 8.25 -14.42
C ASN A 8 7.95 9.32 -14.34
N ILE A 9 8.73 9.55 -15.40
CA ILE A 9 9.76 10.60 -15.46
C ILE A 9 9.12 11.99 -15.29
N ARG A 10 7.99 12.26 -15.97
CA ARG A 10 7.28 13.52 -15.83
C ARG A 10 6.75 13.72 -14.43
N PHE A 11 6.18 12.67 -13.85
CA PHE A 11 5.67 12.67 -12.48
C PHE A 11 6.78 12.98 -11.47
N ASP A 12 7.88 12.24 -11.53
CA ASP A 12 9.04 12.43 -10.64
C ASP A 12 9.57 13.87 -10.69
N LYS A 13 9.73 14.45 -11.89
CA LYS A 13 10.15 15.83 -12.05
C LYS A 13 9.19 16.82 -11.38
N LEU A 14 7.88 16.66 -11.60
CA LEU A 14 6.87 17.57 -11.04
C LEU A 14 6.77 17.46 -9.52
N ILE A 15 6.84 16.25 -8.99
CA ILE A 15 6.76 16.02 -7.54
C ILE A 15 8.00 16.55 -6.84
N LYS A 16 9.18 16.34 -7.40
CA LYS A 16 10.43 16.92 -6.88
C LYS A 16 10.46 18.45 -6.97
N ALA A 17 9.91 19.04 -8.04
CA ALA A 17 9.74 20.50 -8.16
C ALA A 17 8.80 21.07 -7.10
N TYR A 18 7.85 20.27 -6.58
CA TYR A 18 7.00 20.66 -5.44
C TYR A 18 7.61 20.33 -4.08
N SER A 19 8.93 20.17 -4.02
CA SER A 19 9.71 19.91 -2.79
C SER A 19 9.40 18.58 -2.10
N PHE A 20 9.00 17.56 -2.86
CA PHE A 20 9.02 16.20 -2.37
C PHE A 20 10.41 15.59 -2.55
N ILE A 21 10.80 14.78 -1.59
CA ILE A 21 12.04 14.01 -1.61
C ILE A 21 11.67 12.54 -1.74
N GLN A 22 12.24 11.87 -2.71
CA GLN A 22 12.07 10.42 -2.89
C GLN A 22 12.78 9.68 -1.75
N THR A 23 12.13 8.68 -1.18
CA THR A 23 12.68 7.92 -0.07
C THR A 23 13.80 7.00 -0.57
N CYS A 24 14.88 6.91 0.20
CA CYS A 24 15.98 5.99 -0.11
C CYS A 24 15.48 4.53 -0.01
N GLY A 25 15.75 3.72 -1.03
CA GLY A 25 15.34 2.33 -1.09
C GLY A 25 13.97 2.07 -1.71
N GLU A 26 13.06 3.07 -1.76
CA GLU A 26 11.70 2.91 -2.28
C GLU A 26 11.37 3.97 -3.33
N ALA A 27 11.52 3.61 -4.59
CA ALA A 27 11.36 4.53 -5.73
C ALA A 27 9.94 5.11 -5.90
N CYS A 28 8.92 4.48 -5.30
CA CYS A 28 7.52 4.89 -5.40
C CYS A 28 7.02 5.69 -4.18
N ILE A 29 7.89 5.98 -3.21
CA ILE A 29 7.53 6.72 -2.00
C ILE A 29 8.24 8.08 -1.99
N TYR A 30 7.43 9.13 -1.87
CA TYR A 30 7.90 10.51 -1.76
C TYR A 30 7.43 11.10 -0.43
N LYS A 31 8.31 11.86 0.21
CA LYS A 31 8.04 12.55 1.47
C LYS A 31 8.19 14.06 1.29
N LYS A 32 7.28 14.82 1.88
CA LYS A 32 7.38 16.28 1.99
C LYS A 32 7.18 16.69 3.43
N VAL A 33 8.01 17.62 3.90
CA VAL A 33 7.93 18.18 5.25
C VAL A 33 7.86 19.70 5.11
N SER A 34 6.97 20.33 5.88
CA SER A 34 6.83 21.78 5.96
C SER A 34 6.50 22.16 7.41
N GLY A 35 7.49 22.65 8.14
CA GLY A 35 7.36 22.86 9.58
C GLY A 35 7.01 21.57 10.32
N SER A 36 5.86 21.53 11.00
CA SER A 36 5.34 20.35 11.71
C SER A 36 4.49 19.44 10.82
N SER A 37 4.14 19.88 9.59
CA SER A 37 3.31 19.12 8.67
C SER A 37 4.16 18.18 7.83
N VAL A 38 3.75 16.91 7.79
CA VAL A 38 4.44 15.85 7.03
C VAL A 38 3.42 15.19 6.11
N ALA A 39 3.83 14.98 4.86
CA ALA A 39 3.06 14.22 3.89
C ALA A 39 3.92 13.14 3.21
N PHE A 40 3.33 11.98 3.01
CA PHE A 40 3.86 10.90 2.17
C PHE A 40 2.95 10.72 0.97
N LEU A 41 3.55 10.62 -0.21
CA LEU A 41 2.89 10.29 -1.45
C LEU A 41 3.43 8.95 -1.93
N ILE A 42 2.56 7.96 -2.05
CA ILE A 42 2.88 6.62 -2.51
C ILE A 42 2.23 6.44 -3.86
N LEU A 43 3.04 6.08 -4.84
CA LEU A 43 2.62 5.84 -6.22
C LEU A 43 2.58 4.34 -6.48
N TYR A 44 1.44 3.85 -6.97
CA TYR A 44 1.30 2.47 -7.39
C TYR A 44 0.55 2.39 -8.72
N VAL A 45 1.29 2.15 -9.79
CA VAL A 45 0.81 2.13 -11.18
C VAL A 45 0.03 3.42 -11.48
N ASP A 46 -1.30 3.38 -11.46
CA ASP A 46 -2.20 4.52 -11.74
C ASP A 46 -2.79 5.13 -10.47
N ASP A 47 -2.63 4.46 -9.32
CA ASP A 47 -3.18 4.90 -8.05
C ASP A 47 -2.15 5.69 -7.23
N MET A 48 -2.62 6.75 -6.56
CA MET A 48 -1.84 7.50 -5.59
C MET A 48 -2.50 7.51 -4.23
N LEU A 49 -1.70 7.21 -3.20
CA LEU A 49 -2.11 7.35 -1.81
C LEU A 49 -1.36 8.53 -1.18
N LEU A 50 -2.11 9.51 -0.69
CA LEU A 50 -1.58 10.64 0.04
C LEU A 50 -1.90 10.50 1.53
N ILE A 51 -0.86 10.50 2.36
CA ILE A 51 -0.96 10.33 3.82
C ILE A 51 -0.27 11.50 4.49
N GLY A 52 -0.87 12.06 5.52
CA GLY A 52 -0.24 13.13 6.30
C GLY A 52 -0.97 13.41 7.60
N ASN A 53 -0.37 14.27 8.41
CA ASN A 53 -0.89 14.68 9.71
C ASN A 53 -1.73 15.96 9.67
N ASP A 54 -1.71 16.69 8.54
CA ASP A 54 -2.35 17.98 8.38
C ASP A 54 -3.25 17.98 7.13
N THR A 55 -4.54 18.23 7.33
CA THR A 55 -5.55 18.18 6.26
C THR A 55 -5.39 19.35 5.27
N GLU A 56 -5.07 20.55 5.75
CA GLU A 56 -4.87 21.73 4.89
C GLU A 56 -3.66 21.53 3.99
N PHE A 57 -2.58 20.99 4.58
CA PHE A 57 -1.37 20.66 3.84
C PHE A 57 -1.64 19.59 2.77
N LEU A 58 -2.42 18.55 3.09
CA LEU A 58 -2.84 17.54 2.12
C LEU A 58 -3.70 18.14 0.99
N ASN A 59 -4.62 19.05 1.31
CA ASN A 59 -5.46 19.71 0.31
C ASN A 59 -4.63 20.60 -0.63
N SER A 60 -3.60 21.27 -0.13
CA SER A 60 -2.68 22.05 -0.98
C SER A 60 -1.93 21.14 -1.98
N ILE A 61 -1.51 19.96 -1.54
CA ILE A 61 -0.86 18.95 -2.39
C ILE A 61 -1.83 18.42 -3.45
N LYS A 62 -3.08 18.10 -3.05
CA LYS A 62 -4.14 17.68 -3.99
C LYS A 62 -4.40 18.75 -5.06
N GLY A 63 -4.46 20.01 -4.67
CA GLY A 63 -4.62 21.14 -5.59
C GLY A 63 -3.47 21.24 -6.60
N TYR A 64 -2.24 21.03 -6.15
CA TYR A 64 -1.07 20.99 -7.04
C TYR A 64 -1.12 19.80 -8.01
N LEU A 65 -1.48 18.62 -7.53
CA LEU A 65 -1.62 17.41 -8.35
C LEU A 65 -2.69 17.59 -9.42
N ASN A 66 -3.86 18.08 -9.06
CA ASN A 66 -4.98 18.30 -9.99
C ASN A 66 -4.67 19.35 -11.08
N LYS A 67 -3.80 20.32 -10.77
CA LYS A 67 -3.33 21.31 -11.75
C LYS A 67 -2.43 20.71 -12.83
N ASN A 68 -1.63 19.71 -12.46
CA ASN A 68 -0.59 19.17 -13.33
C ASN A 68 -0.96 17.84 -13.98
N PHE A 69 -1.94 17.14 -13.41
CA PHE A 69 -2.41 15.83 -13.87
C PHE A 69 -3.94 15.79 -13.90
N SER A 70 -4.48 15.13 -14.93
CA SER A 70 -5.92 14.84 -14.98
C SER A 70 -6.24 13.69 -14.03
N MET A 71 -6.56 14.03 -12.78
CA MET A 71 -6.77 13.06 -11.70
C MET A 71 -8.12 13.27 -11.04
N LYS A 72 -8.67 12.19 -10.49
CA LYS A 72 -9.89 12.23 -9.67
C LYS A 72 -9.52 11.98 -8.23
N ASP A 73 -9.91 12.90 -7.34
CA ASP A 73 -9.83 12.65 -5.91
C ASP A 73 -10.95 11.67 -5.49
N LEU A 74 -10.56 10.54 -4.95
CA LEU A 74 -11.48 9.49 -4.49
C LEU A 74 -11.88 9.67 -3.02
N GLY A 75 -11.41 10.74 -2.38
CA GLY A 75 -11.68 11.01 -0.97
C GLY A 75 -10.84 10.20 0.01
N GLU A 76 -11.41 9.81 1.13
CA GLU A 76 -10.71 9.02 2.14
C GLU A 76 -10.48 7.58 1.65
N ALA A 77 -9.23 7.11 1.78
CA ALA A 77 -8.85 5.79 1.30
C ALA A 77 -9.52 4.69 2.13
N ALA A 78 -10.51 4.00 1.53
CA ALA A 78 -11.15 2.82 2.10
C ALA A 78 -10.47 1.51 1.68
N TYR A 79 -9.80 1.51 0.53
CA TYR A 79 -9.06 0.39 -0.02
C TYR A 79 -7.77 0.86 -0.67
N ILE A 80 -6.72 0.05 -0.57
CA ILE A 80 -5.51 0.18 -1.35
C ILE A 80 -5.00 -1.22 -1.72
N LEU A 81 -4.70 -1.45 -3.00
CA LEU A 81 -4.18 -2.75 -3.51
C LEU A 81 -5.05 -3.96 -3.09
N GLY A 82 -6.36 -3.78 -3.02
CA GLY A 82 -7.28 -4.82 -2.56
C GLY A 82 -7.31 -5.04 -1.04
N ILE A 83 -6.51 -4.28 -0.28
CA ILE A 83 -6.51 -4.29 1.19
C ILE A 83 -7.52 -3.26 1.67
N LYS A 84 -8.46 -3.67 2.51
CA LYS A 84 -9.43 -2.79 3.16
C LYS A 84 -8.75 -2.03 4.29
N ILE A 85 -8.92 -0.71 4.30
CA ILE A 85 -8.45 0.16 5.37
C ILE A 85 -9.64 0.52 6.26
N TYR A 86 -9.57 0.15 7.52
CA TYR A 86 -10.49 0.62 8.54
C TYR A 86 -9.78 1.65 9.41
N ARG A 87 -10.38 2.85 9.56
CA ARG A 87 -9.82 3.94 10.34
C ARG A 87 -10.83 4.45 11.36
N ASP A 88 -10.42 4.49 12.61
CA ASP A 88 -11.15 5.11 13.71
C ASP A 88 -10.28 6.24 14.29
N ARG A 89 -10.65 7.48 13.96
CA ARG A 89 -9.87 8.67 14.37
C ARG A 89 -10.00 8.94 15.87
N SER A 90 -11.15 8.62 16.47
CA SER A 90 -11.41 8.83 17.90
C SER A 90 -10.53 7.92 18.76
N ARG A 91 -10.33 6.69 18.31
CA ARG A 91 -9.50 5.67 18.95
C ARG A 91 -8.05 5.67 18.45
N ARG A 92 -7.69 6.54 17.50
CA ARG A 92 -6.39 6.58 16.82
C ARG A 92 -5.98 5.20 16.26
N LEU A 93 -6.95 4.48 15.71
CA LEU A 93 -6.79 3.11 15.25
C LEU A 93 -6.85 3.04 13.73
N ILE A 94 -5.90 2.32 13.15
CA ILE A 94 -5.92 1.90 11.74
C ILE A 94 -5.81 0.37 11.73
N ARG A 95 -6.70 -0.27 10.95
CA ARG A 95 -6.66 -1.72 10.70
C ARG A 95 -6.64 -1.98 9.22
N LEU A 96 -5.84 -2.95 8.82
CA LEU A 96 -5.77 -3.44 7.45
C LEU A 96 -6.38 -4.84 7.40
N SER A 97 -7.18 -5.12 6.37
CA SER A 97 -7.86 -6.40 6.22
C SER A 97 -7.86 -6.86 4.78
N GLN A 98 -7.57 -8.14 4.57
CA GLN A 98 -7.67 -8.82 3.28
C GLN A 98 -8.92 -9.71 3.17
N SER A 99 -9.94 -9.49 4.01
CA SER A 99 -11.14 -10.35 4.07
C SER A 99 -11.75 -10.58 2.69
N THR A 100 -11.94 -9.53 1.90
CA THR A 100 -12.50 -9.63 0.54
C THR A 100 -11.65 -10.52 -0.39
N TYR A 101 -10.33 -10.48 -0.25
CA TYR A 101 -9.43 -11.33 -1.01
C TYR A 101 -9.51 -12.79 -0.53
N LEU A 102 -9.49 -13.00 0.77
CA LEU A 102 -9.63 -14.34 1.37
C LEU A 102 -10.94 -15.00 0.96
N ASP A 103 -12.06 -14.28 0.99
CA ASP A 103 -13.35 -14.78 0.54
C ASP A 103 -13.33 -15.21 -0.94
N LYS A 104 -12.67 -14.43 -1.81
CA LYS A 104 -12.48 -14.80 -3.22
C LYS A 104 -11.65 -16.07 -3.37
N VAL A 105 -10.57 -16.21 -2.60
CA VAL A 105 -9.72 -17.41 -2.63
C VAL A 105 -10.50 -18.63 -2.14
N LEU A 106 -11.17 -18.52 -1.00
CA LEU A 106 -11.99 -19.61 -0.46
C LEU A 106 -13.07 -20.07 -1.45
N LYS A 107 -13.79 -19.14 -2.06
CA LYS A 107 -14.79 -19.47 -3.11
C LYS A 107 -14.15 -20.14 -4.32
N LYS A 108 -13.00 -19.66 -4.78
CA LYS A 108 -12.28 -20.25 -5.92
C LYS A 108 -11.95 -21.73 -5.68
N PHE A 109 -11.58 -22.08 -4.47
CA PHE A 109 -11.23 -23.44 -4.09
C PHE A 109 -12.39 -24.22 -3.46
N LYS A 110 -13.64 -23.67 -3.49
CA LYS A 110 -14.85 -24.28 -2.90
C LYS A 110 -14.68 -24.61 -1.41
N MET A 111 -13.97 -23.74 -0.68
CA MET A 111 -13.66 -23.87 0.74
C MET A 111 -14.41 -22.85 1.61
N ASP A 112 -15.35 -22.11 1.04
CA ASP A 112 -16.14 -21.09 1.74
C ASP A 112 -16.97 -21.64 2.90
N GLN A 113 -17.35 -22.93 2.83
CA GLN A 113 -18.06 -23.64 3.89
C GLN A 113 -17.12 -24.54 4.73
N SER A 114 -15.82 -24.50 4.50
CA SER A 114 -14.87 -25.33 5.24
C SER A 114 -14.73 -24.87 6.68
N LYS A 115 -14.61 -25.82 7.60
CA LYS A 115 -14.31 -25.52 9.00
C LYS A 115 -12.80 -25.34 9.19
N LYS A 116 -12.43 -24.48 10.16
CA LYS A 116 -11.04 -24.35 10.57
C LYS A 116 -10.53 -25.70 11.06
N GLY A 117 -9.53 -26.24 10.39
CA GLY A 117 -8.83 -27.48 10.78
C GLY A 117 -7.42 -27.19 11.29
N PHE A 118 -6.82 -28.18 11.89
CA PHE A 118 -5.40 -28.15 12.20
C PHE A 118 -4.60 -28.39 10.91
N PHE A 119 -3.37 -27.91 10.88
CA PHE A 119 -2.44 -28.23 9.80
C PHE A 119 -2.40 -29.75 9.58
N PRO A 120 -2.47 -30.24 8.34
CA PRO A 120 -2.32 -31.65 8.06
C PRO A 120 -0.84 -32.04 8.21
N VAL A 121 -0.39 -32.11 9.43
CA VAL A 121 0.92 -32.69 9.75
C VAL A 121 0.73 -34.19 9.81
N LEU A 122 1.50 -34.95 9.05
CA LEU A 122 1.48 -36.40 9.14
C LEU A 122 1.74 -36.84 10.57
N GLN A 123 0.90 -37.74 11.08
CA GLN A 123 1.00 -38.26 12.46
C GLN A 123 2.41 -38.87 12.66
N GLY A 124 3.14 -38.41 13.69
CA GLY A 124 4.50 -38.87 13.97
C GLY A 124 5.64 -38.01 13.42
N VAL A 125 5.34 -37.01 12.58
CA VAL A 125 6.38 -36.05 12.14
C VAL A 125 6.65 -35.04 13.24
N LYS A 126 7.85 -35.09 13.82
CA LYS A 126 8.37 -34.05 14.72
C LYS A 126 9.11 -33.02 13.87
N LEU A 127 8.55 -31.80 13.79
CA LEU A 127 9.25 -30.69 13.15
C LEU A 127 10.36 -30.19 14.08
N SER A 128 11.57 -30.06 13.55
CA SER A 128 12.75 -29.56 14.28
C SER A 128 13.48 -28.52 13.44
N GLN A 129 14.25 -27.69 14.10
CA GLN A 129 15.04 -26.65 13.43
C GLN A 129 16.09 -27.24 12.47
N THR A 130 16.50 -28.48 12.66
CA THR A 130 17.44 -29.19 11.78
C THR A 130 16.86 -29.56 10.41
N GLN A 131 15.54 -29.41 10.21
CA GLN A 131 14.83 -29.62 8.95
C GLN A 131 14.71 -28.34 8.12
N CYS A 132 15.19 -27.20 8.67
CA CYS A 132 15.23 -25.96 7.90
C CYS A 132 16.37 -26.01 6.88
N PRO A 133 16.16 -25.42 5.66
CA PRO A 133 17.25 -25.28 4.69
C PRO A 133 18.43 -24.53 5.30
N THR A 134 19.62 -25.03 5.07
CA THR A 134 20.86 -24.45 5.57
C THR A 134 21.57 -23.61 4.53
N THR A 135 21.18 -23.78 3.26
CA THR A 135 21.69 -23.02 2.12
C THR A 135 20.55 -22.44 1.28
N VAL A 136 20.87 -21.48 0.41
CA VAL A 136 19.89 -20.85 -0.49
C VAL A 136 19.43 -21.82 -1.60
N GLU A 137 20.11 -22.97 -1.76
CA GLU A 137 19.85 -23.98 -2.78
C GLU A 137 19.05 -25.20 -2.23
N ASP A 138 18.84 -25.29 -0.94
CA ASP A 138 17.99 -26.28 -0.26
C ASP A 138 16.56 -25.76 -0.12
#